data_b5594b24e97200471629767bcc930647
#
_entry.id   b5594b24e97200471629767bcc930647
#
_cell.length_a   1.000
_cell.length_b   1.000
_cell.length_c   1.000
_cell.angle_alpha   90.00
_cell.angle_beta   90.00
_cell.angle_gamma   90.00
#
_symmetry.space_group_name_H-M   'P 1'
#
loop_
_entity.id
_entity.type
_entity.pdbx_description
1 polymer ?
#
loop_
_entity_poly.entity_id
_entity_poly.type
_entity_poly.pdbx_seq_one_letter_code
_entity_poly.pdbx_strand_id
1 'polypeptide(L)' 'MIKVPLSKAKENFSEFIKKAGKEEVVITIHGRPAAVIIGFEGEDDWLEYRLLKDEKFLERVAQSRQQYQKGRYKTLEELP' A
#
# COMPACT_ATOMS: atom_id res chain seq x y z
N MET A 1 9.64 -12.01 -5.08
CA MET A 1 8.63 -11.67 -4.07
C MET A 1 9.05 -12.17 -2.70
N ILE A 2 9.03 -11.29 -1.73
CA ILE A 2 9.37 -11.62 -0.34
C ILE A 2 8.09 -11.72 0.47
N LYS A 3 7.92 -12.80 1.22
CA LYS A 3 6.81 -12.94 2.15
C LYS A 3 7.34 -12.82 3.57
N VAL A 4 6.72 -11.96 4.37
CA VAL A 4 7.19 -11.73 5.73
C VAL A 4 5.99 -11.59 6.66
N PRO A 5 6.03 -12.26 7.84
CA PRO A 5 4.96 -12.07 8.83
C PRO A 5 4.97 -10.65 9.37
N LEU A 6 3.79 -10.16 9.74
CA LEU A 6 3.64 -8.80 10.24
C LEU A 6 4.57 -8.51 11.43
N SER A 7 4.69 -9.44 12.35
CA SER A 7 5.55 -9.26 13.53
C SER A 7 6.99 -8.98 13.13
N LYS A 8 7.49 -9.68 12.13
CA LYS A 8 8.85 -9.49 11.65
C LYS A 8 9.00 -8.21 10.84
N ALA A 9 7.99 -7.88 10.04
CA ALA A 9 7.98 -6.65 9.28
C ALA A 9 8.03 -5.43 10.20
N LYS A 10 7.34 -5.48 11.34
CA LYS A 10 7.36 -4.41 12.33
C LYS A 10 8.74 -4.18 12.93
N GLU A 11 9.50 -5.24 13.16
CA GLU A 11 10.83 -5.15 13.75
C GLU A 11 11.84 -4.51 12.83
N ASN A 12 11.71 -4.73 11.53
CA ASN A 12 12.70 -4.27 10.55
C ASN A 12 12.04 -3.54 9.38
N PHE A 13 11.07 -2.70 9.68
CA PHE A 13 10.23 -2.11 8.65
C PHE A 13 11.03 -1.33 7.60
N SER A 14 11.99 -0.53 8.02
CA SER A 14 12.81 0.25 7.07
C SER A 14 13.58 -0.65 6.11
N GLU A 15 14.05 -1.80 6.56
CA GLU A 15 14.74 -2.76 5.70
C GLU A 15 13.79 -3.30 4.62
N PHE A 16 12.55 -3.61 5.01
CA PHE A 16 11.59 -4.13 4.04
C PHE A 16 11.12 -3.06 3.07
N ILE A 17 11.07 -1.80 3.49
CA ILE A 17 10.79 -0.70 2.57
C ILE A 17 11.88 -0.59 1.52
N LYS A 18 13.15 -0.72 1.92
CA LYS A 18 14.27 -0.71 0.97
C LYS A 18 14.21 -1.88 -0.01
N LYS A 19 13.89 -3.06 0.51
CA LYS A 19 13.76 -4.24 -0.34
C LYS A 19 12.58 -4.12 -1.31
N ALA A 20 11.53 -3.45 -0.89
CA ALA A 20 10.35 -3.24 -1.71
C ALA A 20 10.63 -2.38 -2.94
N GLY A 21 11.69 -1.58 -2.94
CA GLY A 21 12.11 -0.83 -4.13
C GLY A 21 12.57 -1.73 -5.26
N LYS A 22 12.95 -2.97 -4.95
CA LYS A 22 13.46 -3.92 -5.94
C LYS A 22 12.51 -5.07 -6.22
N GLU A 23 11.73 -5.50 -5.24
CA GLU A 23 10.75 -6.55 -5.43
C GLU A 23 9.61 -6.40 -4.43
N GLU A 24 8.46 -6.96 -4.75
CA GLU A 24 7.30 -6.86 -3.89
C GLU A 24 7.54 -7.54 -2.54
N VAL A 25 7.10 -6.89 -1.47
CA VAL A 25 7.13 -7.45 -0.12
C VAL A 25 5.70 -7.70 0.31
N VAL A 26 5.36 -8.97 0.55
CA VAL A 26 4.02 -9.37 0.98
C VAL A 26 4.03 -9.56 2.49
N ILE A 27 3.18 -8.83 3.18
CA ILE A 27 3.03 -8.98 4.63
C ILE A 27 1.92 -9.97 4.91
N THR A 28 2.22 -10.95 5.75
CA THR A 28 1.24 -11.98 6.09
C THR A 28 0.81 -11.85 7.55
N ILE A 29 -0.42 -12.28 7.81
CA ILE A 29 -0.96 -12.41 9.16
C ILE A 29 -1.51 -13.83 9.26
N HIS A 30 -0.99 -14.58 10.22
CA HIS A 30 -1.36 -15.99 10.39
C HIS A 30 -1.19 -16.79 9.09
N GLY A 31 -0.11 -16.52 8.37
CA GLY A 31 0.20 -17.23 7.13
C GLY A 31 -0.58 -16.78 5.91
N ARG A 32 -1.47 -15.80 6.04
CA ARG A 32 -2.31 -15.32 4.94
C ARG A 32 -1.83 -13.95 4.47
N PRO A 33 -1.80 -13.70 3.16
CA PRO A 33 -1.47 -12.38 2.67
C PRO A 33 -2.44 -11.33 3.19
N ALA A 34 -1.91 -10.30 3.82
CA ALA A 34 -2.71 -9.21 4.38
C ALA A 34 -2.44 -7.89 3.67
N ALA A 35 -1.21 -7.68 3.18
CA ALA A 35 -0.83 -6.45 2.53
C ALA A 35 0.36 -6.69 1.61
N VAL A 36 0.57 -5.78 0.69
CA VAL A 36 1.76 -5.78 -0.14
C VAL A 36 2.39 -4.40 -0.08
N ILE A 37 3.71 -4.37 0.00
CA ILE A 37 4.46 -3.13 -0.06
C ILE A 37 5.11 -3.07 -1.44
N ILE A 38 4.81 -2.01 -2.16
CA ILE A 38 5.43 -1.72 -3.45
C ILE A 38 6.30 -0.49 -3.25
N GLY A 39 7.60 -0.65 -3.42
CA GLY A 39 8.53 0.44 -3.22
C GLY A 39 8.81 1.18 -4.51
N PHE A 40 9.31 2.38 -4.37
CA PHE A 40 9.70 3.21 -5.51
C PHE A 40 11.16 3.61 -5.36
N GLU A 41 11.90 3.52 -6.44
CA GLU A 41 13.30 3.94 -6.42
C GLU A 41 13.46 5.43 -6.69
N GLY A 42 12.39 6.09 -7.17
CA GLY A 42 12.39 7.52 -7.44
C GLY A 42 11.00 8.02 -7.76
N GLU A 43 10.90 9.32 -8.02
CA GLU A 43 9.62 9.95 -8.34
C GLU A 43 9.02 9.41 -9.64
N ASP A 44 9.86 9.02 -10.58
CA ASP A 44 9.39 8.47 -11.85
C ASP A 44 8.59 7.19 -11.64
N ASP A 45 9.06 6.32 -10.75
CA ASP A 45 8.35 5.09 -10.42
C ASP A 45 7.00 5.38 -9.78
N TRP A 46 6.95 6.38 -8.92
CA TRP A 46 5.71 6.81 -8.28
C TRP A 46 4.71 7.33 -9.30
N LEU A 47 5.17 8.20 -10.22
CA LEU A 47 4.31 8.74 -11.28
C LEU A 47 3.79 7.65 -12.20
N GLU A 48 4.67 6.72 -12.59
CA GLU A 48 4.28 5.60 -13.42
C GLU A 48 3.24 4.72 -12.73
N TYR A 49 3.45 4.42 -11.46
CA TYR A 49 2.50 3.65 -10.67
C TYR A 49 1.13 4.34 -10.64
N ARG A 50 1.11 5.63 -10.42
CA ARG A 50 -0.14 6.38 -10.39
C ARG A 50 -0.87 6.34 -11.73
N LEU A 51 -0.14 6.51 -12.82
CA LEU A 51 -0.74 6.47 -14.15
C LEU A 51 -1.35 5.11 -14.46
N LEU A 52 -0.66 4.04 -14.10
CA LEU A 52 -1.13 2.68 -14.35
C LEU A 52 -2.33 2.30 -13.49
N LYS A 53 -2.45 2.89 -12.31
CA LYS A 53 -3.51 2.54 -11.35
C LYS A 53 -4.64 3.54 -11.30
N ASP A 54 -4.54 4.63 -12.03
CA ASP A 54 -5.45 5.75 -11.91
C ASP A 54 -6.91 5.34 -12.13
N GLU A 55 -7.17 4.62 -13.21
CA GLU A 55 -8.53 4.19 -13.54
C GLU A 55 -9.12 3.28 -12.48
N LYS A 56 -8.36 2.31 -12.01
CA LYS A 56 -8.79 1.40 -10.95
C LYS A 56 -8.96 2.12 -9.63
N PHE A 57 -8.09 3.08 -9.37
CA PHE A 57 -8.17 3.89 -8.17
C PHE A 57 -9.45 4.72 -8.15
N LEU A 58 -9.80 5.33 -9.27
CA LEU A 58 -11.02 6.12 -9.38
C LEU A 58 -12.27 5.28 -9.16
N GLU A 59 -12.29 4.05 -9.68
CA GLU A 59 -13.40 3.14 -9.42
C GLU A 59 -13.55 2.83 -7.93
N ARG A 60 -12.44 2.58 -7.26
CA ARG A 60 -12.44 2.30 -5.83
C ARG A 60 -12.90 3.51 -5.03
N VAL A 61 -12.47 4.68 -5.42
CA VAL A 61 -12.88 5.91 -4.76
C VAL A 61 -14.40 6.11 -4.92
N ALA A 62 -14.92 5.88 -6.11
CA ALA A 62 -16.35 6.00 -6.36
C ALA A 62 -17.17 5.04 -5.51
N GLN A 63 -16.74 3.80 -5.39
CA GLN A 63 -17.41 2.81 -4.54
C GLN A 63 -17.31 3.18 -3.06
N SER A 64 -16.15 3.64 -2.65
CA SER A 64 -15.92 4.01 -1.25
C SER A 64 -16.66 5.26 -0.82
N ARG A 65 -16.94 6.14 -1.77
CA ARG A 65 -17.69 7.37 -1.46
C ARG A 65 -19.05 7.09 -0.86
N GLN A 66 -19.72 6.05 -1.31
CA GLN A 66 -21.00 5.66 -0.77
C GLN A 66 -20.90 5.29 0.71
N GLN A 67 -19.81 4.65 1.08
CA GLN A 67 -19.55 4.28 2.48
C GLN A 67 -19.07 5.50 3.28
N TYR A 68 -18.29 6.35 2.66
CA TYR A 68 -17.71 7.53 3.30
C TYR A 68 -18.75 8.59 3.61
N GLN A 69 -19.81 8.65 2.83
CA GLN A 69 -20.91 9.57 3.09
C GLN A 69 -21.55 9.34 4.45
N LYS A 70 -21.23 8.23 5.08
CA LYS A 70 -21.69 7.92 6.45
C LYS A 70 -20.73 8.41 7.53
N GLY A 71 -19.80 9.26 7.18
CA GLY A 71 -18.92 9.92 8.14
C GLY A 71 -17.71 9.11 8.60
N ARG A 72 -17.36 8.06 7.89
CA ARG A 72 -16.24 7.21 8.24
C ARG A 72 -14.97 7.50 7.46
N TYR A 73 -15.01 8.52 6.66
CA TYR A 73 -13.92 8.84 5.77
C TYR A 73 -12.92 9.76 6.46
N LYS A 74 -11.64 9.41 6.29
CA LYS A 74 -10.55 10.29 6.65
C LYS A 74 -9.67 10.48 5.43
N THR A 75 -9.38 11.73 5.10
CA THR A 75 -8.49 12.03 3.99
C THR A 75 -7.04 11.75 4.39
N LEU A 76 -6.15 11.66 3.41
CA LEU A 76 -4.73 11.53 3.69
C LEU A 76 -4.19 12.70 4.50
N GLU A 77 -4.79 13.86 4.35
CA GLU A 77 -4.40 15.05 5.09
C GLU A 77 -4.72 14.97 6.57
N GLU A 78 -5.67 14.15 6.94
CA GLU A 78 -6.05 13.94 8.33
C GLU A 78 -5.21 12.88 9.02
N LEU A 79 -4.40 12.16 8.27
CA LEU A 79 -3.51 11.16 8.83
C LEU A 79 -2.24 11.82 9.35
N PRO A 80 -1.74 11.40 10.51
CA PRO A 80 -0.51 11.96 11.05
C PRO A 80 0.71 11.66 10.20
#